data_9cdc2ff8e0008eab3d4be3210ae95eea
#
_entry.id   9cdc2ff8e0008eab3d4be3210ae95eea
#
_cell.length_a   1.000
_cell.length_b   1.000
_cell.length_c   1.000
_cell.angle_alpha   90.00
_cell.angle_beta   90.00
_cell.angle_gamma   90.00
#
_symmetry.space_group_name_H-M   'P 1'
#
loop_
_entity.id
_entity.type
_entity.pdbx_description
1 polymer ?
#
loop_
_entity_poly.entity_id
_entity_poly.type
_entity_poly.pdbx_seq_one_letter_code
_entity_poly.pdbx_strand_id
1 'polypeptide(L)'
;MEYLHTHQVSHRDLKPENILLDADNNVKLADFGLSNIMKDGIFLYSSCGSPNYAAPELISGKYYNGASIDIWSCGVILYTLLTGSLPFNEKATAKLYQKIKECKYRIPENVSEPAKDLIFRMLQKDPLDRISIAEIKQHKWFTQRLNLFQIIDNHKYIYGSRTQINKDVIHEMAINEKVNTQGLSEEELTQKIMTKERKDLCTLYEFVENTRNEKQFKEKKAILKSKYDYLYNTLLLKII
;
A
#
# COMPACT_ATOMS: atom_id res chain seq x y z
N MET A 1 -6.37 1.92 -1.79
CA MET A 1 -7.37 3.02 -1.74
C MET A 1 -7.42 3.81 -3.04
N GLU A 2 -6.30 4.32 -3.57
CA GLU A 2 -6.29 5.10 -4.82
C GLU A 2 -7.07 4.41 -5.95
N TYR A 3 -6.81 3.12 -6.19
CA TYR A 3 -7.54 2.35 -7.20
C TYR A 3 -9.06 2.36 -7.00
N LEU A 4 -9.52 2.15 -5.76
CA LEU A 4 -10.95 2.16 -5.44
C LEU A 4 -11.57 3.53 -5.71
N HIS A 5 -10.95 4.58 -5.19
CA HIS A 5 -11.47 5.95 -5.32
C HIS A 5 -11.43 6.44 -6.77
N THR A 6 -10.42 6.06 -7.57
CA THR A 6 -10.38 6.35 -9.02
C THR A 6 -11.55 5.68 -9.77
N HIS A 7 -12.00 4.51 -9.30
CA HIS A 7 -13.17 3.82 -9.84
C HIS A 7 -14.47 4.19 -9.13
N GLN A 8 -14.45 5.30 -8.37
CA GLN A 8 -15.62 5.80 -7.63
C GLN A 8 -16.21 4.79 -6.64
N VAL A 9 -15.37 3.92 -6.08
CA VAL A 9 -15.77 2.97 -5.04
C VAL A 9 -15.22 3.43 -3.69
N SER A 10 -16.06 3.49 -2.66
CA SER A 10 -15.67 3.66 -1.27
C SER A 10 -15.88 2.37 -0.49
N HIS A 11 -14.94 2.05 0.40
CA HIS A 11 -14.96 0.83 1.20
C HIS A 11 -15.92 0.93 2.39
N ARG A 12 -15.87 2.04 3.14
CA ARG A 12 -16.73 2.45 4.26
C ARG A 12 -16.61 1.63 5.56
N ASP A 13 -15.85 0.55 5.59
CA ASP A 13 -15.55 -0.24 6.80
C ASP A 13 -14.07 -0.62 6.86
N LEU A 14 -13.20 0.37 6.64
CA LEU A 14 -11.76 0.15 6.78
C LEU A 14 -11.39 0.02 8.26
N LYS A 15 -10.77 -1.12 8.58
CA LYS A 15 -10.26 -1.48 9.91
C LYS A 15 -9.18 -2.55 9.75
N PRO A 16 -8.32 -2.79 10.75
CA PRO A 16 -7.25 -3.80 10.65
C PRO A 16 -7.76 -5.19 10.29
N GLU A 17 -8.96 -5.57 10.73
CA GLU A 17 -9.57 -6.88 10.47
C GLU A 17 -9.86 -7.11 8.98
N ASN A 18 -10.09 -6.02 8.22
CA ASN A 18 -10.36 -6.06 6.80
C ASN A 18 -9.11 -5.85 5.94
N ILE A 19 -7.92 -5.81 6.58
CA ILE A 19 -6.64 -5.64 5.92
C ILE A 19 -5.86 -6.95 6.06
N LEU A 20 -5.84 -7.72 4.99
CA LEU A 20 -5.18 -9.03 4.95
C LEU A 20 -3.81 -8.90 4.30
N LEU A 21 -2.94 -9.87 4.60
CA LEU A 21 -1.64 -10.01 3.95
C LEU A 21 -1.60 -11.33 3.16
N ASP A 22 -1.11 -11.26 1.94
CA ASP A 22 -0.77 -12.48 1.20
C ASP A 22 0.58 -13.06 1.66
N ALA A 23 0.96 -14.20 1.08
CA ALA A 23 2.22 -14.89 1.43
C ALA A 23 3.48 -14.02 1.20
N ASP A 24 3.38 -13.03 0.30
CA ASP A 24 4.46 -12.08 -0.01
C ASP A 24 4.37 -10.78 0.81
N ASN A 25 3.50 -10.73 1.84
CA ASN A 25 3.19 -9.56 2.64
C ASN A 25 2.62 -8.38 1.83
N ASN A 26 1.92 -8.65 0.71
CA ASN A 26 1.16 -7.60 0.05
C ASN A 26 -0.18 -7.44 0.74
N VAL A 27 -0.59 -6.18 0.89
CA VAL A 27 -1.89 -5.83 1.47
C VAL A 27 -3.00 -6.18 0.50
N LYS A 28 -4.02 -6.87 1.03
CA LYS A 28 -5.29 -7.14 0.35
C LYS A 28 -6.42 -6.59 1.20
N LEU A 29 -7.23 -5.72 0.61
CA LEU A 29 -8.45 -5.27 1.26
C LEU A 29 -9.54 -6.32 1.10
N ALA A 30 -10.25 -6.59 2.18
CA ALA A 30 -11.33 -7.57 2.25
C ALA A 30 -12.62 -6.93 2.77
N ASP A 31 -13.72 -7.65 2.64
CA ASP A 31 -15.04 -7.26 3.13
C ASP A 31 -15.60 -5.98 2.51
N PHE A 32 -16.00 -6.09 1.26
CA PHE A 32 -16.70 -5.04 0.52
C PHE A 32 -18.21 -5.03 0.75
N GLY A 33 -18.70 -5.73 1.77
CA GLY A 33 -20.14 -5.84 2.08
C GLY A 33 -20.82 -4.50 2.37
N LEU A 34 -20.07 -3.50 2.86
CA LEU A 34 -20.54 -2.14 3.08
C LEU A 34 -20.10 -1.15 2.00
N SER A 35 -19.36 -1.58 0.98
CA SER A 35 -18.87 -0.69 -0.08
C SER A 35 -20.01 -0.12 -0.93
N ASN A 36 -19.76 1.04 -1.54
CA ASN A 36 -20.73 1.69 -2.41
C ASN A 36 -20.03 2.42 -3.56
N ILE A 37 -20.76 2.55 -4.68
CA ILE A 37 -20.33 3.34 -5.82
C ILE A 37 -20.64 4.82 -5.55
N MET A 38 -19.63 5.66 -5.60
CA MET A 38 -19.76 7.09 -5.49
C MET A 38 -20.09 7.67 -6.86
N LYS A 39 -21.35 8.08 -7.06
CA LYS A 39 -21.72 8.83 -8.27
C LYS A 39 -21.43 10.30 -8.05
N ASP A 40 -20.91 10.97 -9.08
CA ASP A 40 -20.59 12.41 -9.02
C ASP A 40 -21.81 13.23 -8.53
N GLY A 41 -21.58 14.05 -7.52
CA GLY A 41 -22.60 14.91 -6.90
C GLY A 41 -23.60 14.20 -6.00
N ILE A 42 -23.49 12.87 -5.78
CA ILE A 42 -24.37 12.14 -4.88
C ILE A 42 -23.63 11.82 -3.57
N PHE A 43 -24.09 12.41 -2.48
CA PHE A 43 -23.62 12.07 -1.14
C PHE A 43 -24.37 10.86 -0.59
N LEU A 44 -23.65 10.02 0.14
CA LEU A 44 -24.19 8.82 0.76
C LEU A 44 -24.88 9.20 2.09
N TYR A 45 -25.96 8.48 2.43
CA TYR A 45 -26.70 8.62 3.69
C TYR A 45 -27.00 7.23 4.25
N SER A 46 -26.00 6.63 4.86
CA SER A 46 -26.20 5.35 5.57
C SER A 46 -25.17 5.24 6.69
N SER A 47 -25.65 4.95 7.89
CA SER A 47 -24.75 4.66 9.01
C SER A 47 -24.25 3.23 8.88
N CYS A 48 -22.94 3.05 8.70
CA CYS A 48 -22.29 1.76 8.58
C CYS A 48 -20.85 1.85 9.12
N GLY A 49 -20.21 0.70 9.26
CA GLY A 49 -18.81 0.61 9.68
C GLY A 49 -18.61 0.44 11.19
N SER A 50 -17.38 0.24 11.58
CA SER A 50 -16.96 -0.03 12.95
C SER A 50 -16.80 1.27 13.72
N PRO A 51 -17.43 1.43 14.89
CA PRO A 51 -17.54 2.72 15.59
C PRO A 51 -16.22 3.46 15.82
N ASN A 52 -15.15 2.75 16.19
CA ASN A 52 -13.85 3.35 16.49
C ASN A 52 -13.14 3.94 15.25
N TYR A 53 -13.51 3.48 14.04
CA TYR A 53 -12.92 3.89 12.76
C TYR A 53 -13.85 4.83 11.98
N ALA A 54 -15.07 5.05 12.48
CA ALA A 54 -16.10 5.84 11.82
C ALA A 54 -15.79 7.35 11.89
N ALA A 55 -15.97 8.05 10.77
CA ALA A 55 -15.77 9.48 10.68
C ALA A 55 -16.88 10.29 11.39
N PRO A 56 -16.61 11.55 11.82
CA PRO A 56 -17.59 12.39 12.52
C PRO A 56 -18.89 12.62 11.76
N GLU A 57 -18.81 12.83 10.45
CA GLU A 57 -19.95 13.03 9.56
C GLU A 57 -20.83 11.78 9.46
N LEU A 58 -20.21 10.58 9.44
CA LEU A 58 -20.91 9.29 9.42
C LEU A 58 -21.70 9.08 10.72
N ILE A 59 -21.05 9.31 11.87
CA ILE A 59 -21.68 9.20 13.19
C ILE A 59 -22.81 10.23 13.40
N SER A 60 -22.69 11.38 12.73
CA SER A 60 -23.67 12.45 12.82
C SER A 60 -24.86 12.27 11.88
N GLY A 61 -24.88 11.21 11.06
CA GLY A 61 -25.94 10.96 10.09
C GLY A 61 -26.07 12.06 9.04
N LYS A 62 -24.94 12.71 8.68
CA LYS A 62 -24.89 13.71 7.63
C LYS A 62 -24.64 13.04 6.28
N TYR A 63 -24.98 13.73 5.21
CA TYR A 63 -24.51 13.35 3.89
C TYR A 63 -22.99 13.43 3.81
N TYR A 64 -22.33 12.47 3.19
CA TYR A 64 -20.89 12.38 3.17
C TYR A 64 -20.33 11.91 1.82
N ASN A 65 -19.09 12.26 1.58
CA ASN A 65 -18.28 11.70 0.49
C ASN A 65 -17.59 10.41 0.99
N GLY A 66 -17.82 9.29 0.29
CA GLY A 66 -17.26 8.01 0.69
C GLY A 66 -15.74 7.96 0.71
N ALA A 67 -15.06 8.62 -0.23
CA ALA A 67 -13.61 8.71 -0.24
C ALA A 67 -13.07 9.40 1.02
N SER A 68 -13.74 10.45 1.47
CA SER A 68 -13.32 11.20 2.65
C SER A 68 -13.42 10.39 3.94
N ILE A 69 -14.47 9.56 4.12
CA ILE A 69 -14.58 8.69 5.29
C ILE A 69 -13.53 7.57 5.27
N ASP A 70 -13.17 7.04 4.10
CA ASP A 70 -12.10 6.06 3.98
C ASP A 70 -10.74 6.66 4.40
N ILE A 71 -10.46 7.92 4.05
CA ILE A 71 -9.26 8.64 4.50
C ILE A 71 -9.23 8.79 6.02
N TRP A 72 -10.36 9.13 6.64
CA TRP A 72 -10.46 9.17 8.10
C TRP A 72 -10.11 7.82 8.72
N SER A 73 -10.71 6.74 8.24
CA SER A 73 -10.46 5.39 8.73
C SER A 73 -8.98 4.99 8.57
N CYS A 74 -8.37 5.34 7.43
CA CYS A 74 -6.91 5.18 7.22
C CYS A 74 -6.10 5.97 8.26
N GLY A 75 -6.52 7.19 8.62
CA GLY A 75 -5.89 7.99 9.67
C GLY A 75 -5.94 7.33 11.04
N VAL A 76 -7.09 6.74 11.41
CA VAL A 76 -7.24 5.96 12.65
C VAL A 76 -6.33 4.73 12.63
N ILE A 77 -6.25 4.02 11.51
CA ILE A 77 -5.36 2.86 11.34
C ILE A 77 -3.91 3.29 11.45
N LEU A 78 -3.50 4.38 10.77
CA LEU A 78 -2.13 4.92 10.87
C LEU A 78 -1.76 5.25 12.31
N TYR A 79 -2.63 5.98 13.00
CA TYR A 79 -2.44 6.29 14.42
C TYR A 79 -2.24 5.02 15.24
N THR A 80 -3.13 4.03 15.07
CA THR A 80 -3.11 2.78 15.83
C THR A 80 -1.85 1.98 15.59
N LEU A 81 -1.39 1.90 14.34
CA LEU A 81 -0.15 1.19 13.97
C LEU A 81 1.10 1.87 14.56
N LEU A 82 1.13 3.20 14.66
CA LEU A 82 2.27 3.94 15.19
C LEU A 82 2.31 4.01 16.71
N THR A 83 1.17 3.90 17.38
CA THR A 83 1.07 4.12 18.83
C THR A 83 0.68 2.88 19.63
N GLY A 84 0.20 1.82 18.96
CA GLY A 84 -0.35 0.62 19.60
C GLY A 84 -1.70 0.82 20.28
N SER A 85 -2.35 1.97 20.09
CA SER A 85 -3.64 2.31 20.74
C SER A 85 -4.55 3.09 19.79
N LEU A 86 -5.87 3.03 20.02
CA LEU A 86 -6.83 3.80 19.25
C LEU A 86 -6.78 5.29 19.63
N PRO A 87 -6.92 6.23 18.69
CA PRO A 87 -7.00 7.67 18.99
C PRO A 87 -8.27 8.03 19.77
N PHE A 88 -9.35 7.31 19.47
CA PHE A 88 -10.64 7.44 20.14
C PHE A 88 -11.01 6.11 20.77
N ASN A 89 -11.00 6.06 22.09
CA ASN A 89 -11.33 4.85 22.84
C ASN A 89 -12.12 5.22 24.10
N GLU A 90 -13.35 4.69 24.22
CA GLU A 90 -14.21 4.84 25.36
C GLU A 90 -15.10 3.59 25.55
N LYS A 91 -15.38 3.23 26.81
CA LYS A 91 -16.26 2.08 27.09
C LYS A 91 -17.73 2.37 26.71
N ALA A 92 -18.14 3.60 26.86
CA ALA A 92 -19.53 4.04 26.57
C ALA A 92 -19.58 4.62 25.16
N THR A 93 -20.38 4.03 24.27
CA THR A 93 -20.53 4.44 22.87
C THR A 93 -20.88 5.93 22.71
N ALA A 94 -21.74 6.47 23.60
CA ALA A 94 -22.08 7.89 23.54
C ALA A 94 -20.86 8.80 23.76
N LYS A 95 -19.97 8.44 24.71
CA LYS A 95 -18.74 9.17 24.98
C LYS A 95 -17.73 9.01 23.84
N LEU A 96 -17.63 7.82 23.24
CA LEU A 96 -16.81 7.57 22.05
C LEU A 96 -17.25 8.50 20.92
N TYR A 97 -18.53 8.52 20.60
CA TYR A 97 -19.08 9.38 19.56
C TYR A 97 -18.85 10.87 19.81
N GLN A 98 -18.96 11.29 21.07
CA GLN A 98 -18.65 12.66 21.45
C GLN A 98 -17.17 12.99 21.16
N LYS A 99 -16.23 12.14 21.61
CA LYS A 99 -14.80 12.33 21.35
C LYS A 99 -14.48 12.41 19.86
N ILE A 100 -15.08 11.52 19.05
CA ILE A 100 -14.89 11.52 17.60
C ILE A 100 -15.43 12.82 16.98
N LYS A 101 -16.66 13.23 17.33
CA LYS A 101 -17.27 14.48 16.85
C LYS A 101 -16.50 15.73 17.24
N GLU A 102 -15.85 15.71 18.40
CA GLU A 102 -15.01 16.80 18.88
C GLU A 102 -13.56 16.71 18.35
N CYS A 103 -13.21 15.59 17.68
CA CYS A 103 -11.87 15.30 17.20
C CYS A 103 -10.80 15.40 18.32
N LYS A 104 -11.15 14.96 19.54
CA LYS A 104 -10.28 15.04 20.72
C LYS A 104 -9.41 13.79 20.85
N TYR A 105 -8.18 13.87 20.42
CA TYR A 105 -7.15 12.83 20.58
C TYR A 105 -5.79 13.47 20.87
N ARG A 106 -4.85 12.68 21.36
CA ARG A 106 -3.47 13.11 21.62
C ARG A 106 -2.51 12.17 20.93
N ILE A 107 -1.58 12.72 20.17
CA ILE A 107 -0.50 11.92 19.56
C ILE A 107 0.69 11.89 20.52
N PRO A 108 1.24 10.70 20.86
CA PRO A 108 2.41 10.58 21.73
C PRO A 108 3.65 11.27 21.15
N GLU A 109 4.56 11.70 22.04
CA GLU A 109 5.76 12.44 21.65
C GLU A 109 6.75 11.63 20.84
N ASN A 110 6.79 10.31 21.03
CA ASN A 110 7.66 9.39 20.31
C ASN A 110 7.28 9.18 18.83
N VAL A 111 6.14 9.70 18.39
CA VAL A 111 5.75 9.70 16.96
C VAL A 111 6.48 10.83 16.24
N SER A 112 7.07 10.55 15.07
CA SER A 112 7.82 11.54 14.30
C SER A 112 6.93 12.70 13.83
N GLU A 113 7.49 13.92 13.75
CA GLU A 113 6.73 15.11 13.33
C GLU A 113 6.05 14.96 11.97
N PRO A 114 6.69 14.38 10.91
CA PRO A 114 5.98 14.13 9.65
C PRO A 114 4.80 13.17 9.80
N ALA A 115 4.88 12.17 10.69
CA ALA A 115 3.76 11.26 10.93
C ALA A 115 2.63 11.95 11.70
N LYS A 116 2.96 12.80 12.68
CA LYS A 116 1.98 13.61 13.41
C LYS A 116 1.21 14.53 12.46
N ASP A 117 1.92 15.20 11.56
CA ASP A 117 1.30 16.09 10.55
C ASP A 117 0.35 15.32 9.63
N LEU A 118 0.77 14.14 9.13
CA LEU A 118 -0.11 13.33 8.28
C LEU A 118 -1.35 12.86 9.02
N ILE A 119 -1.21 12.32 10.23
CA ILE A 119 -2.35 11.91 11.06
C ILE A 119 -3.30 13.09 11.29
N PHE A 120 -2.76 14.27 11.63
CA PHE A 120 -3.55 15.47 11.84
C PHE A 120 -4.36 15.84 10.61
N ARG A 121 -3.76 15.82 9.42
CA ARG A 121 -4.45 16.13 8.14
C ARG A 121 -5.48 15.07 7.75
N MET A 122 -5.26 13.81 8.10
CA MET A 122 -6.23 12.73 7.85
C MET A 122 -7.41 12.77 8.82
N LEU A 123 -7.17 13.13 10.09
CA LEU A 123 -8.18 13.18 11.15
C LEU A 123 -8.76 14.59 11.31
N GLN A 124 -9.06 15.28 10.21
CA GLN A 124 -9.79 16.56 10.25
C GLN A 124 -11.29 16.33 10.45
N LYS A 125 -11.88 17.14 11.35
CA LYS A 125 -13.30 17.05 11.67
C LYS A 125 -14.19 17.36 10.46
N ASP A 126 -13.83 18.42 9.72
CA ASP A 126 -14.48 18.77 8.47
C ASP A 126 -13.92 17.90 7.34
N PRO A 127 -14.76 17.13 6.63
CA PRO A 127 -14.30 16.35 5.49
C PRO A 127 -13.70 17.17 4.34
N LEU A 128 -14.02 18.47 4.24
CA LEU A 128 -13.45 19.37 3.24
C LEU A 128 -12.01 19.79 3.55
N ASP A 129 -11.65 19.84 4.85
CA ASP A 129 -10.28 20.14 5.30
C ASP A 129 -9.40 18.88 5.32
N ARG A 130 -9.99 17.72 5.10
CA ARG A 130 -9.28 16.44 5.16
C ARG A 130 -8.43 16.23 3.91
N ILE A 131 -7.18 15.84 4.13
CA ILE A 131 -6.21 15.58 3.05
C ILE A 131 -6.74 14.53 2.07
N SER A 132 -6.52 14.74 0.78
CA SER A 132 -6.85 13.79 -0.30
C SER A 132 -5.75 12.74 -0.50
N ILE A 133 -6.06 11.63 -1.19
CA ILE A 133 -5.04 10.63 -1.56
C ILE A 133 -3.91 11.23 -2.40
N ALA A 134 -4.21 12.15 -3.31
CA ALA A 134 -3.21 12.82 -4.13
C ALA A 134 -2.22 13.62 -3.26
N GLU A 135 -2.73 14.35 -2.26
CA GLU A 135 -1.89 15.09 -1.30
C GLU A 135 -1.15 14.17 -0.34
N ILE A 136 -1.75 13.06 0.12
CA ILE A 136 -1.06 12.04 0.92
C ILE A 136 0.16 11.50 0.18
N LYS A 137 0.05 11.21 -1.11
CA LYS A 137 1.16 10.73 -1.94
C LYS A 137 2.30 11.73 -2.07
N GLN A 138 2.03 13.02 -1.93
CA GLN A 138 3.02 14.10 -1.94
C GLN A 138 3.51 14.45 -0.54
N HIS A 139 2.85 13.94 0.51
CA HIS A 139 3.18 14.27 1.89
C HIS A 139 4.58 13.76 2.28
N LYS A 140 5.32 14.58 3.05
CA LYS A 140 6.71 14.27 3.47
C LYS A 140 6.86 12.90 4.13
N TRP A 141 5.91 12.50 4.99
CA TRP A 141 5.95 11.19 5.64
C TRP A 141 5.85 10.05 4.64
N PHE A 142 5.00 10.19 3.63
CA PHE A 142 4.81 9.21 2.56
C PHE A 142 6.02 9.18 1.62
N THR A 143 6.47 10.32 1.11
CA THR A 143 7.57 10.41 0.13
C THR A 143 8.92 10.01 0.69
N GLN A 144 9.22 10.31 1.95
CA GLN A 144 10.45 9.85 2.61
C GLN A 144 10.54 8.32 2.71
N ARG A 145 9.40 7.63 2.68
CA ARG A 145 9.30 6.18 2.72
C ARG A 145 9.24 5.54 1.34
N LEU A 146 8.68 6.25 0.34
CA LEU A 146 8.64 5.78 -1.06
C LEU A 146 10.03 5.46 -1.61
N ASN A 147 11.06 6.22 -1.25
CA ASN A 147 12.43 5.92 -1.67
C ASN A 147 12.91 4.53 -1.18
N LEU A 148 12.42 4.08 -0.02
CA LEU A 148 12.67 2.71 0.47
C LEU A 148 11.82 1.68 -0.29
N PHE A 149 10.59 2.05 -0.69
CA PHE A 149 9.71 1.17 -1.48
C PHE A 149 10.11 1.12 -2.94
N GLN A 150 10.54 2.21 -3.56
CA GLN A 150 11.05 2.20 -4.92
C GLN A 150 12.28 1.29 -5.06
N ILE A 151 13.09 1.19 -4.00
CA ILE A 151 14.19 0.22 -3.93
C ILE A 151 13.64 -1.23 -3.82
N ILE A 152 12.47 -1.41 -3.20
CA ILE A 152 11.85 -2.73 -3.00
C ILE A 152 10.94 -3.11 -4.19
N ASP A 153 10.17 -2.17 -4.74
CA ASP A 153 9.16 -2.42 -5.79
C ASP A 153 9.68 -2.21 -7.22
N ASN A 154 10.83 -1.57 -7.43
CA ASN A 154 11.48 -1.53 -8.76
C ASN A 154 11.75 -2.95 -9.31
N HIS A 155 11.70 -3.97 -8.47
CA HIS A 155 11.72 -5.36 -8.92
C HIS A 155 10.37 -5.88 -9.44
N LYS A 156 9.24 -5.25 -9.11
CA LYS A 156 7.90 -5.71 -9.54
C LYS A 156 7.34 -4.98 -10.78
N TYR A 157 7.83 -3.76 -11.04
CA TYR A 157 7.36 -2.93 -12.17
C TYR A 157 8.16 -3.08 -13.47
N ILE A 158 9.23 -3.87 -13.48
CA ILE A 158 10.05 -4.13 -14.68
C ILE A 158 9.35 -5.09 -15.69
N TYR A 159 8.16 -5.61 -15.34
CA TYR A 159 7.42 -6.57 -16.18
C TYR A 159 6.63 -5.95 -17.36
N GLY A 160 6.62 -4.64 -17.56
CA GLY A 160 5.78 -3.96 -18.56
C GLY A 160 6.41 -3.70 -19.92
N SER A 161 7.71 -3.45 -20.02
CA SER A 161 8.38 -3.24 -21.31
C SER A 161 9.87 -3.56 -21.22
N ARG A 162 10.29 -4.69 -21.77
CA ARG A 162 11.70 -5.03 -21.92
C ARG A 162 12.33 -4.13 -22.95
N THR A 163 12.99 -3.08 -22.50
CA THR A 163 13.86 -2.26 -23.34
C THR A 163 15.33 -2.66 -23.24
N GLN A 164 15.71 -3.45 -22.23
CA GLN A 164 17.08 -3.93 -22.05
C GLN A 164 17.11 -5.34 -21.46
N ILE A 165 18.02 -6.18 -21.97
CA ILE A 165 18.32 -7.51 -21.43
C ILE A 165 19.44 -7.40 -20.40
N ASN A 166 19.24 -8.07 -19.25
CA ASN A 166 20.26 -8.13 -18.20
C ASN A 166 21.39 -9.09 -18.62
N LYS A 167 22.57 -8.52 -18.87
CA LYS A 167 23.75 -9.27 -19.33
C LYS A 167 24.21 -10.35 -18.34
N ASP A 168 24.03 -10.10 -17.03
CA ASP A 168 24.40 -11.07 -16.01
C ASP A 168 23.49 -12.32 -16.03
N VAL A 169 22.22 -12.16 -16.40
CA VAL A 169 21.29 -13.28 -16.57
C VAL A 169 21.64 -14.09 -17.80
N ILE A 170 22.02 -13.43 -18.90
CA ILE A 170 22.52 -14.11 -20.11
C ILE A 170 23.77 -14.93 -19.80
N HIS A 171 24.71 -14.33 -19.07
CA HIS A 171 25.92 -15.02 -18.64
C HIS A 171 25.60 -16.25 -17.77
N GLU A 172 24.72 -16.12 -16.80
CA GLU A 172 24.28 -17.22 -15.94
C GLU A 172 23.60 -18.34 -16.75
N MET A 173 22.81 -18.00 -17.76
CA MET A 173 22.21 -18.98 -18.68
C MET A 173 23.25 -19.69 -19.52
N ALA A 174 24.25 -18.96 -20.01
CA ALA A 174 25.30 -19.52 -20.90
C ALA A 174 26.22 -20.52 -20.19
N ILE A 175 26.54 -20.28 -18.91
CA ILE A 175 27.42 -21.13 -18.10
C ILE A 175 26.72 -22.27 -17.37
N ASN A 176 25.39 -22.24 -17.31
CA ASN A 176 24.61 -23.24 -16.54
C ASN A 176 24.39 -24.49 -17.40
N GLU A 177 25.10 -25.59 -17.08
CA GLU A 177 25.02 -26.86 -17.80
C GLU A 177 23.60 -27.47 -17.83
N LYS A 178 22.71 -27.07 -16.91
CA LYS A 178 21.31 -27.50 -16.88
C LYS A 178 20.43 -26.72 -17.87
N VAL A 179 20.94 -25.61 -18.41
CA VAL A 179 20.25 -24.79 -19.38
C VAL A 179 20.66 -25.24 -20.78
N ASN A 180 19.73 -25.85 -21.52
CA ASN A 180 20.00 -26.28 -22.90
C ASN A 180 20.01 -25.06 -23.84
N THR A 181 21.13 -24.35 -23.86
CA THR A 181 21.36 -23.23 -24.78
C THR A 181 21.78 -23.68 -26.19
N GLN A 182 21.96 -25.00 -26.42
CA GLN A 182 22.43 -25.59 -27.69
C GLN A 182 23.78 -25.04 -28.17
N GLY A 183 24.63 -24.59 -27.24
CA GLY A 183 25.94 -24.04 -27.56
C GLY A 183 25.90 -22.62 -28.15
N LEU A 184 24.81 -21.89 -27.99
CA LEU A 184 24.70 -20.50 -28.43
C LEU A 184 25.61 -19.60 -27.58
N SER A 185 26.26 -18.65 -28.24
CA SER A 185 27.00 -17.57 -27.57
C SER A 185 26.06 -16.62 -26.81
N GLU A 186 26.61 -15.83 -25.90
CA GLU A 186 25.82 -14.82 -25.15
C GLU A 186 25.16 -13.79 -26.10
N GLU A 187 25.82 -13.46 -27.20
CA GLU A 187 25.29 -12.53 -28.22
C GLU A 187 24.12 -13.15 -28.98
N GLU A 188 24.24 -14.41 -29.40
CA GLU A 188 23.16 -15.14 -30.06
C GLU A 188 21.96 -15.39 -29.11
N LEU A 189 22.23 -15.73 -27.84
CA LEU A 189 21.18 -15.83 -26.81
C LEU A 189 20.42 -14.51 -26.63
N THR A 190 21.18 -13.41 -26.50
CA THR A 190 20.63 -12.07 -26.38
C THR A 190 19.73 -11.74 -27.56
N GLN A 191 20.20 -11.97 -28.78
CA GLN A 191 19.46 -11.68 -30.01
C GLN A 191 18.17 -12.50 -30.08
N LYS A 192 18.25 -13.83 -29.84
CA LYS A 192 17.08 -14.73 -29.92
C LYS A 192 16.02 -14.45 -28.84
N ILE A 193 16.43 -13.96 -27.66
CA ILE A 193 15.52 -13.54 -26.61
C ILE A 193 14.87 -12.20 -26.97
N MET A 194 15.63 -11.25 -27.52
CA MET A 194 15.10 -9.95 -27.95
C MET A 194 14.10 -10.08 -29.10
N THR A 195 14.40 -10.92 -30.09
CA THR A 195 13.53 -11.14 -31.26
C THR A 195 12.35 -12.07 -30.94
N LYS A 196 12.34 -12.69 -29.77
CA LYS A 196 11.33 -13.69 -29.33
C LYS A 196 11.22 -14.89 -30.29
N GLU A 197 12.27 -15.20 -31.01
CA GLU A 197 12.32 -16.36 -31.94
C GLU A 197 12.19 -17.70 -31.21
N ARG A 198 12.76 -17.80 -30.01
CA ARG A 198 12.77 -18.99 -29.18
C ARG A 198 12.04 -18.76 -27.87
N LYS A 199 10.77 -19.16 -27.84
CA LYS A 199 9.89 -19.00 -26.65
C LYS A 199 10.42 -19.71 -25.42
N ASP A 200 11.03 -20.88 -25.60
CA ASP A 200 11.65 -21.64 -24.52
C ASP A 200 12.82 -20.87 -23.86
N LEU A 201 13.68 -20.23 -24.64
CA LEU A 201 14.76 -19.39 -24.13
C LEU A 201 14.22 -18.13 -23.43
N CYS A 202 13.16 -17.53 -23.99
CA CYS A 202 12.49 -16.39 -23.34
C CYS A 202 11.92 -16.76 -21.96
N THR A 203 11.23 -17.90 -21.88
CA THR A 203 10.66 -18.40 -20.61
C THR A 203 11.75 -18.72 -19.61
N LEU A 204 12.84 -19.34 -20.08
CA LEU A 204 13.97 -19.67 -19.22
C LEU A 204 14.70 -18.41 -18.72
N TYR A 205 14.90 -17.42 -19.59
CA TYR A 205 15.43 -16.12 -19.20
C TYR A 205 14.58 -15.48 -18.08
N GLU A 206 13.26 -15.47 -18.25
CA GLU A 206 12.31 -14.97 -17.24
C GLU A 206 12.46 -15.71 -15.91
N PHE A 207 12.58 -17.03 -15.96
CA PHE A 207 12.73 -17.85 -14.75
C PHE A 207 14.03 -17.54 -14.01
N VAL A 208 15.18 -17.47 -14.72
CA VAL A 208 16.48 -17.16 -14.11
C VAL A 208 16.50 -15.74 -13.56
N GLU A 209 16.00 -14.77 -14.32
CA GLU A 209 15.90 -13.38 -13.90
C GLU A 209 15.04 -13.22 -12.63
N ASN A 210 13.90 -13.90 -12.58
CA ASN A 210 13.01 -13.88 -11.42
C ASN A 210 13.65 -14.51 -10.19
N THR A 211 14.28 -15.68 -10.35
CA THR A 211 14.96 -16.39 -9.26
C THR A 211 16.10 -15.54 -8.68
N ARG A 212 16.87 -14.88 -9.54
CA ARG A 212 17.95 -13.96 -9.14
C ARG A 212 17.40 -12.74 -8.39
N ASN A 213 16.33 -12.15 -8.92
CA ASN A 213 15.67 -11.00 -8.30
C ASN A 213 15.07 -11.37 -6.94
N GLU A 214 14.43 -12.52 -6.79
CA GLU A 214 13.91 -13.02 -5.52
C GLU A 214 15.02 -13.24 -4.49
N LYS A 215 16.15 -13.81 -4.89
CA LYS A 215 17.31 -14.00 -4.02
C LYS A 215 17.86 -12.67 -3.53
N GLN A 216 18.11 -11.72 -4.42
CA GLN A 216 18.56 -10.37 -4.07
C GLN A 216 17.54 -9.63 -3.20
N PHE A 217 16.25 -9.82 -3.46
CA PHE A 217 15.17 -9.25 -2.67
C PHE A 217 15.17 -9.81 -1.24
N LYS A 218 15.30 -11.14 -1.07
CA LYS A 218 15.39 -11.79 0.24
C LYS A 218 16.58 -11.32 1.04
N GLU A 219 17.75 -11.17 0.40
CA GLU A 219 18.97 -10.65 1.03
C GLU A 219 18.80 -9.19 1.46
N LYS A 220 18.29 -8.33 0.59
CA LYS A 220 17.99 -6.92 0.91
C LYS A 220 16.93 -6.79 2.01
N LYS A 221 15.88 -7.62 1.96
CA LYS A 221 14.82 -7.68 2.99
C LYS A 221 15.38 -8.11 4.35
N ALA A 222 16.31 -9.07 4.39
CA ALA A 222 16.97 -9.50 5.62
C ALA A 222 17.84 -8.37 6.22
N ILE A 223 18.60 -7.66 5.39
CA ILE A 223 19.42 -6.51 5.80
C ILE A 223 18.52 -5.37 6.32
N LEU A 224 17.41 -5.08 5.64
CA LEU A 224 16.45 -4.06 6.05
C LEU A 224 15.74 -4.46 7.36
N LYS A 225 15.39 -5.74 7.53
CA LYS A 225 14.78 -6.25 8.76
C LYS A 225 15.72 -6.14 9.97
N SER A 226 17.02 -6.42 9.79
CA SER A 226 18.02 -6.31 10.87
C SER A 226 18.34 -4.86 11.24
N LYS A 227 18.16 -3.92 10.34
CA LYS A 227 18.50 -2.49 10.52
C LYS A 227 17.32 -1.65 10.98
N TYR A 228 16.09 -2.11 10.76
CA TYR A 228 14.87 -1.38 11.07
C TYR A 228 13.78 -2.36 11.52
N ASP A 229 13.50 -2.43 12.81
CA ASP A 229 12.30 -3.05 13.41
C ASP A 229 10.98 -2.34 12.99
N TYR A 230 11.00 -1.69 11.85
CA TYR A 230 10.07 -0.71 11.32
C TYR A 230 9.05 -1.26 10.31
N LEU A 231 9.00 -2.57 10.15
CA LEU A 231 8.17 -3.21 9.11
C LEU A 231 6.65 -3.06 9.31
N TYR A 232 6.21 -2.72 10.53
CA TYR A 232 4.80 -2.40 10.79
C TYR A 232 4.30 -1.17 10.01
N ASN A 233 5.18 -0.20 9.77
CA ASN A 233 4.82 1.00 9.01
C ASN A 233 4.69 0.77 7.49
N THR A 234 5.16 -0.37 7.01
CA THR A 234 5.09 -0.76 5.59
C THR A 234 3.67 -1.10 5.15
N LEU A 235 2.88 -1.66 6.06
CA LEU A 235 1.51 -2.06 5.81
C LEU A 235 0.62 -0.89 5.39
N LEU A 236 0.71 0.21 6.10
CA LEU A 236 -0.18 1.34 5.86
C LEU A 236 0.07 2.04 4.53
N LEU A 237 1.34 2.17 4.11
CA LEU A 237 1.68 2.77 2.82
C LEU A 237 1.14 1.98 1.63
N LYS A 238 0.88 0.68 1.81
CA LYS A 238 0.24 -0.15 0.78
C LYS A 238 -1.28 -0.09 0.80
N ILE A 239 -1.89 0.46 1.86
CA ILE A 239 -3.33 0.64 1.99
C ILE A 239 -3.78 1.97 1.38
N ILE A 240 -3.01 3.03 1.59
CA ILE A 240 -3.21 4.35 1.01
C ILE A 240 -2.79 4.37 -0.45
#